data_1f483d05de8c6dbed2222d70f47cbe12
#
_entry.id   1f483d05de8c6dbed2222d70f47cbe12
#
_cell.length_a   1.000
_cell.length_b   1.000
_cell.length_c   1.000
_cell.angle_alpha   90.00
_cell.angle_beta   90.00
_cell.angle_gamma   90.00
#
_symmetry.space_group_name_H-M   'P 1'
#
loop_
_entity.id
_entity.type
_entity.pdbx_description
1 polymer ?
#
loop_
_entity_poly.entity_id
_entity_poly.type
_entity_poly.pdbx_seq_one_letter_code
_entity_poly.pdbx_strand_id
1 'polypeptide(L)'
;GDTIFKEGDKVVFMTSKGGDDELFELSGKVKVDIKNIMILGGSQIGFKTAKDLCTSKFNVKIVESKKNLAEDLPNALVICGDGRNVDILEEENISQMDAFISVTGNSETNIMSCLLAKSKGVKKTIALVENMDYYQLSHSIGIDTLINKKLLAANNIFRYIRKGEVVAMTKLTNMNAELLEFVVKPNSKITNKLIKDLNFPRSAIFGGVIRDGEGLIPLGSFNIEAGDRVVVCCLPRSISEVETFFS
;
A
#
# COMPACT_ATOMS: atom_id res chain seq x y z
N GLY A 1 -15.25 -16.06 16.38
CA GLY A 1 -16.10 -14.95 16.74
C GLY A 1 -15.89 -14.39 18.15
N ASP A 2 -14.96 -14.96 18.97
CA ASP A 2 -14.84 -14.58 20.39
C ASP A 2 -13.72 -13.56 20.67
N THR A 3 -13.16 -12.98 19.61
CA THR A 3 -12.11 -11.96 19.73
C THR A 3 -12.72 -10.63 20.14
N ILE A 4 -12.22 -10.05 21.23
CA ILE A 4 -12.58 -8.71 21.70
C ILE A 4 -11.44 -7.76 21.37
N PHE A 5 -11.75 -6.68 20.64
CA PHE A 5 -10.77 -5.64 20.34
C PHE A 5 -10.44 -4.83 21.59
N LYS A 6 -9.16 -4.47 21.73
CA LYS A 6 -8.65 -3.65 22.83
C LYS A 6 -8.06 -2.36 22.27
N GLU A 7 -8.01 -1.36 23.12
CA GLU A 7 -7.30 -0.12 22.79
C GLU A 7 -5.83 -0.42 22.45
N GLY A 8 -5.35 0.15 21.36
CA GLY A 8 -4.00 -0.10 20.82
C GLY A 8 -3.89 -1.27 19.84
N ASP A 9 -4.95 -2.07 19.65
CA ASP A 9 -4.94 -3.15 18.66
C ASP A 9 -4.85 -2.56 17.24
N LYS A 10 -4.05 -3.22 16.41
CA LYS A 10 -3.99 -2.95 14.97
C LYS A 10 -4.91 -3.92 14.25
N VAL A 11 -5.91 -3.39 13.59
CA VAL A 11 -6.92 -4.17 12.87
C VAL A 11 -6.77 -3.94 11.38
N VAL A 12 -6.76 -5.02 10.61
CA VAL A 12 -6.80 -5.01 9.15
C VAL A 12 -8.15 -5.52 8.72
N PHE A 13 -8.87 -4.69 7.98
CA PHE A 13 -10.15 -5.07 7.38
C PHE A 13 -9.95 -5.46 5.93
N MET A 14 -10.65 -6.49 5.51
CA MET A 14 -10.79 -6.86 4.11
C MET A 14 -12.26 -6.70 3.74
N THR A 15 -12.50 -5.96 2.66
CA THR A 15 -13.86 -5.63 2.21
C THR A 15 -13.94 -5.76 0.70
N SER A 16 -15.14 -5.94 0.17
CA SER A 16 -15.42 -5.81 -1.25
C SER A 16 -15.26 -4.34 -1.68
N LYS A 17 -15.15 -4.12 -2.99
CA LYS A 17 -15.06 -2.77 -3.55
C LYS A 17 -16.25 -1.92 -3.12
N GLY A 18 -15.98 -0.77 -2.53
CA GLY A 18 -16.99 0.17 -2.03
C GLY A 18 -17.39 0.00 -0.56
N GLY A 19 -16.96 -1.07 0.13
CA GLY A 19 -17.19 -1.25 1.56
C GLY A 19 -16.23 -0.45 2.47
N ASP A 20 -15.29 0.28 1.88
CA ASP A 20 -14.38 1.15 2.61
C ASP A 20 -15.10 2.33 3.28
N ASP A 21 -16.13 2.88 2.67
CA ASP A 21 -16.88 4.02 3.24
C ASP A 21 -17.57 3.63 4.55
N GLU A 22 -18.22 2.46 4.60
CA GLU A 22 -18.84 1.92 5.82
C GLU A 22 -17.81 1.66 6.93
N LEU A 23 -16.59 1.19 6.55
CA LEU A 23 -15.51 0.98 7.51
C LEU A 23 -14.96 2.28 8.07
N PHE A 24 -14.86 3.35 7.26
CA PHE A 24 -14.48 4.66 7.74
C PHE A 24 -15.49 5.20 8.74
N GLU A 25 -16.79 5.07 8.46
CA GLU A 25 -17.86 5.48 9.35
C GLU A 25 -17.81 4.71 10.68
N LEU A 26 -17.71 3.38 10.64
CA LEU A 26 -17.57 2.53 11.83
C LEU A 26 -16.31 2.83 12.66
N SER A 27 -15.21 3.21 12.01
CA SER A 27 -13.95 3.52 12.70
C SER A 27 -13.91 4.93 13.28
N GLY A 28 -14.92 5.77 13.01
CA GLY A 28 -14.92 7.18 13.38
C GLY A 28 -13.86 8.02 12.65
N LYS A 29 -13.23 7.49 11.60
CA LYS A 29 -12.24 8.20 10.79
C LYS A 29 -12.91 8.86 9.61
N VAL A 30 -12.51 10.09 9.33
CA VAL A 30 -12.96 10.81 8.14
C VAL A 30 -12.12 10.37 6.94
N LYS A 31 -12.78 9.97 5.86
CA LYS A 31 -12.10 9.71 4.58
C LYS A 31 -11.47 11.01 4.08
N VAL A 32 -10.17 10.98 3.89
CA VAL A 32 -9.44 12.15 3.36
C VAL A 32 -9.65 12.19 1.85
N ASP A 33 -10.38 13.20 1.38
CA ASP A 33 -10.49 13.47 -0.07
C ASP A 33 -9.18 14.12 -0.54
N ILE A 34 -8.45 13.45 -1.40
CA ILE A 34 -7.20 13.93 -1.99
C ILE A 34 -7.52 14.50 -3.36
N LYS A 35 -7.18 15.76 -3.60
CA LYS A 35 -7.31 16.45 -4.90
C LYS A 35 -6.02 17.12 -5.33
N ASN A 36 -5.37 17.82 -4.40
CA ASN A 36 -4.17 18.61 -4.67
C ASN A 36 -2.93 17.88 -4.17
N ILE A 37 -2.04 17.54 -5.07
CA ILE A 37 -0.84 16.74 -4.78
C ILE A 37 0.40 17.51 -5.18
N MET A 38 1.37 17.63 -4.27
CA MET A 38 2.69 18.14 -4.57
C MET A 38 3.71 17.01 -4.53
N ILE A 39 4.54 16.93 -5.58
CA ILE A 39 5.62 15.95 -5.70
C ILE A 39 6.94 16.69 -5.66
N LEU A 40 7.84 16.30 -4.76
CA LEU A 40 9.20 16.78 -4.69
C LEU A 40 10.15 15.76 -5.30
N GLY A 41 10.81 16.15 -6.40
CA GLY A 41 11.76 15.34 -7.15
C GLY A 41 11.20 14.82 -8.47
N GLY A 42 11.81 15.23 -9.56
CA GLY A 42 11.49 14.83 -10.94
C GLY A 42 12.32 13.65 -11.44
N SER A 43 12.83 12.81 -10.56
CA SER A 43 13.47 11.55 -10.92
C SER A 43 12.50 10.63 -11.70
N GLN A 44 12.99 9.53 -12.26
CA GLN A 44 12.13 8.57 -12.97
C GLN A 44 10.89 8.16 -12.18
N ILE A 45 11.00 8.03 -10.84
CA ILE A 45 9.88 7.70 -9.97
C ILE A 45 8.90 8.88 -9.89
N GLY A 46 9.40 10.08 -9.58
CA GLY A 46 8.56 11.27 -9.47
C GLY A 46 7.87 11.60 -10.78
N PHE A 47 8.59 11.55 -11.89
CA PHE A 47 8.05 11.74 -13.22
C PHE A 47 6.93 10.74 -13.56
N LYS A 48 7.18 9.43 -13.36
CA LYS A 48 6.19 8.39 -13.62
C LYS A 48 4.97 8.54 -12.72
N THR A 49 5.19 8.85 -11.44
CA THR A 49 4.11 9.12 -10.48
C THR A 49 3.26 10.32 -10.90
N ALA A 50 3.90 11.44 -11.27
CA ALA A 50 3.19 12.61 -11.77
C ALA A 50 2.37 12.29 -13.01
N LYS A 51 2.97 11.59 -13.99
CA LYS A 51 2.29 11.18 -15.23
C LYS A 51 1.05 10.33 -14.97
N ASP A 52 1.16 9.35 -14.08
CA ASP A 52 0.04 8.46 -13.76
C ASP A 52 -1.08 9.19 -12.98
N LEU A 53 -0.70 10.08 -12.06
CA LEU A 53 -1.67 10.89 -11.30
C LEU A 53 -2.38 11.93 -12.17
N CYS A 54 -1.69 12.52 -13.15
CA CYS A 54 -2.29 13.49 -14.08
C CYS A 54 -3.34 12.88 -15.02
N THR A 55 -3.36 11.57 -15.22
CA THR A 55 -4.42 10.86 -15.97
C THR A 55 -5.69 10.70 -15.16
N SER A 56 -5.63 10.95 -13.85
CA SER A 56 -6.73 10.89 -12.89
C SER A 56 -7.25 12.30 -12.59
N LYS A 57 -8.21 12.43 -11.68
CA LYS A 57 -8.83 13.73 -11.32
C LYS A 57 -8.00 14.54 -10.30
N PHE A 58 -6.68 14.41 -10.30
CA PHE A 58 -5.80 15.10 -9.36
C PHE A 58 -5.16 16.34 -9.98
N ASN A 59 -5.03 17.40 -9.19
CA ASN A 59 -4.21 18.57 -9.50
C ASN A 59 -2.78 18.27 -9.02
N VAL A 60 -1.84 18.13 -9.95
CA VAL A 60 -0.48 17.72 -9.63
C VAL A 60 0.48 18.88 -9.83
N LYS A 61 1.26 19.21 -8.79
CA LYS A 61 2.44 20.06 -8.85
C LYS A 61 3.69 19.22 -8.70
N ILE A 62 4.75 19.48 -9.45
CA ILE A 62 6.04 18.82 -9.29
C ILE A 62 7.14 19.86 -9.16
N VAL A 63 7.94 19.77 -8.09
CA VAL A 63 9.09 20.62 -7.85
C VAL A 63 10.36 19.85 -8.20
N GLU A 64 11.13 20.38 -9.15
CA GLU A 64 12.37 19.77 -9.63
C GLU A 64 13.41 20.85 -9.97
N SER A 65 14.66 20.58 -9.60
CA SER A 65 15.75 21.52 -9.86
C SER A 65 16.20 21.57 -11.34
N LYS A 66 15.92 20.51 -12.11
CA LYS A 66 16.31 20.40 -13.53
C LYS A 66 15.19 20.87 -14.45
N LYS A 67 15.54 21.76 -15.40
CA LYS A 67 14.57 22.48 -16.25
C LYS A 67 13.78 21.67 -17.28
N ASN A 68 14.14 20.42 -17.60
CA ASN A 68 13.65 19.73 -18.81
C ASN A 68 12.38 18.87 -18.62
N LEU A 69 11.67 18.98 -17.49
CA LEU A 69 10.49 18.15 -17.20
C LEU A 69 9.16 18.73 -17.70
N ALA A 70 9.10 20.03 -17.99
CA ALA A 70 7.83 20.68 -18.31
C ALA A 70 7.23 20.23 -19.66
N GLU A 71 8.07 19.85 -20.64
CA GLU A 71 7.62 19.41 -21.95
C GLU A 71 6.97 18.02 -21.92
N ASP A 72 7.39 17.18 -20.99
CA ASP A 72 6.96 15.80 -20.89
C ASP A 72 5.75 15.57 -19.95
N LEU A 73 5.32 16.62 -19.22
CA LEU A 73 4.20 16.59 -18.26
C LEU A 73 3.20 17.72 -18.49
N PRO A 74 2.48 17.75 -19.63
CA PRO A 74 1.62 18.87 -20.00
C PRO A 74 0.44 19.11 -19.03
N ASN A 75 0.07 18.12 -18.23
CA ASN A 75 -1.05 18.19 -17.28
C ASN A 75 -0.61 18.40 -15.83
N ALA A 76 0.69 18.58 -15.57
CA ALA A 76 1.22 18.92 -14.26
C ALA A 76 1.78 20.34 -14.26
N LEU A 77 1.66 21.05 -13.14
CA LEU A 77 2.38 22.30 -12.94
C LEU A 77 3.82 21.96 -12.53
N VAL A 78 4.77 22.20 -13.44
CA VAL A 78 6.20 21.97 -13.18
C VAL A 78 6.85 23.22 -12.64
N ILE A 79 7.39 23.14 -11.44
CA ILE A 79 8.07 24.23 -10.73
C ILE A 79 9.57 23.92 -10.76
N CYS A 80 10.34 24.82 -11.39
CA CYS A 80 11.79 24.70 -11.40
C CYS A 80 12.39 25.35 -10.15
N GLY A 81 12.88 24.51 -9.23
CA GLY A 81 13.46 25.00 -7.99
C GLY A 81 14.07 23.91 -7.11
N ASP A 82 14.84 24.32 -6.14
CA ASP A 82 15.37 23.42 -5.11
C ASP A 82 14.28 23.21 -4.04
N GLY A 83 13.67 22.04 -4.04
CA GLY A 83 12.62 21.72 -3.08
C GLY A 83 13.09 21.50 -1.63
N ARG A 84 14.39 21.71 -1.34
CA ARG A 84 14.90 21.87 0.03
C ARG A 84 14.67 23.30 0.55
N ASN A 85 14.43 24.25 -0.36
CA ASN A 85 14.08 25.61 0.01
C ASN A 85 12.61 25.68 0.43
N VAL A 86 12.39 25.97 1.70
CA VAL A 86 11.06 26.08 2.31
C VAL A 86 10.24 27.18 1.63
N ASP A 87 10.87 28.31 1.26
CA ASP A 87 10.20 29.46 0.67
C ASP A 87 9.51 29.05 -0.65
N ILE A 88 10.18 28.26 -1.50
CA ILE A 88 9.59 27.73 -2.74
C ILE A 88 8.33 26.88 -2.47
N LEU A 89 8.39 26.03 -1.45
CA LEU A 89 7.25 25.18 -1.10
C LEU A 89 6.08 26.03 -0.54
N GLU A 90 6.39 27.10 0.18
CA GLU A 90 5.38 28.05 0.71
C GLU A 90 4.78 28.91 -0.40
N GLU A 91 5.60 29.48 -1.31
CA GLU A 91 5.14 30.22 -2.49
C GLU A 91 4.19 29.35 -3.35
N GLU A 92 4.46 28.06 -3.43
CA GLU A 92 3.63 27.08 -4.14
C GLU A 92 2.46 26.55 -3.32
N ASN A 93 2.18 27.16 -2.17
CA ASN A 93 1.04 26.86 -1.33
C ASN A 93 1.02 25.42 -0.79
N ILE A 94 2.13 24.93 -0.23
CA ILE A 94 2.22 23.58 0.37
C ILE A 94 1.10 23.32 1.39
N SER A 95 0.67 24.33 2.15
CA SER A 95 -0.38 24.21 3.15
C SER A 95 -1.78 23.91 2.58
N GLN A 96 -1.98 24.13 1.27
CA GLN A 96 -3.23 23.81 0.56
C GLN A 96 -3.19 22.46 -0.13
N MET A 97 -2.09 21.73 -0.01
CA MET A 97 -1.97 20.40 -0.59
C MET A 97 -2.62 19.35 0.33
N ASP A 98 -3.33 18.41 -0.28
CA ASP A 98 -3.91 17.27 0.44
C ASP A 98 -2.87 16.18 0.63
N ALA A 99 -1.96 16.01 -0.34
CA ALA A 99 -0.86 15.05 -0.27
C ALA A 99 0.48 15.67 -0.70
N PHE A 100 1.56 15.20 -0.06
CA PHE A 100 2.93 15.55 -0.39
C PHE A 100 3.77 14.28 -0.57
N ILE A 101 4.42 14.16 -1.73
CA ILE A 101 5.20 12.99 -2.12
C ILE A 101 6.65 13.43 -2.33
N SER A 102 7.58 12.96 -1.53
CA SER A 102 9.00 13.29 -1.67
C SER A 102 9.80 12.08 -2.15
N VAL A 103 10.34 12.17 -3.39
CA VAL A 103 10.99 11.08 -4.12
C VAL A 103 12.31 11.54 -4.76
N THR A 104 13.03 12.41 -4.10
CA THR A 104 14.38 12.81 -4.51
C THR A 104 15.38 11.67 -4.31
N GLY A 105 16.60 11.85 -4.77
CA GLY A 105 17.70 10.89 -4.56
C GLY A 105 18.27 10.84 -3.12
N ASN A 106 17.78 11.70 -2.21
CA ASN A 106 18.29 11.80 -0.85
C ASN A 106 17.21 11.52 0.19
N SER A 107 17.41 10.48 1.00
CA SER A 107 16.44 10.01 1.99
C SER A 107 16.16 11.03 3.08
N GLU A 108 17.18 11.74 3.54
CA GLU A 108 17.07 12.78 4.59
C GLU A 108 16.22 13.94 4.09
N THR A 109 16.48 14.41 2.87
CA THR A 109 15.66 15.45 2.22
C THR A 109 14.19 14.99 2.13
N ASN A 110 13.95 13.75 1.72
CA ASN A 110 12.60 13.23 1.57
C ASN A 110 11.86 13.18 2.92
N ILE A 111 12.54 12.75 3.98
CA ILE A 111 11.99 12.70 5.33
C ILE A 111 11.68 14.11 5.83
N MET A 112 12.67 15.02 5.77
CA MET A 112 12.52 16.38 6.31
C MET A 112 11.45 17.17 5.57
N SER A 113 11.38 17.06 4.24
CA SER A 113 10.33 17.72 3.46
C SER A 113 8.93 17.18 3.77
N CYS A 114 8.79 15.88 4.02
CA CYS A 114 7.52 15.29 4.45
C CYS A 114 7.11 15.77 5.85
N LEU A 115 8.04 15.90 6.79
CA LEU A 115 7.78 16.45 8.13
C LEU A 115 7.38 17.91 8.05
N LEU A 116 8.04 18.70 7.21
CA LEU A 116 7.65 20.08 6.94
C LEU A 116 6.22 20.15 6.36
N ALA A 117 5.91 19.35 5.35
CA ALA A 117 4.58 19.29 4.77
C ALA A 117 3.52 18.95 5.85
N LYS A 118 3.84 18.02 6.73
CA LYS A 118 2.96 17.64 7.84
C LYS A 118 2.75 18.78 8.83
N SER A 119 3.81 19.52 9.17
CA SER A 119 3.71 20.70 10.05
C SER A 119 2.89 21.85 9.44
N LYS A 120 2.78 21.90 8.10
CA LYS A 120 1.95 22.85 7.36
C LYS A 120 0.51 22.36 7.14
N GLY A 121 0.13 21.21 7.72
CA GLY A 121 -1.24 20.69 7.68
C GLY A 121 -1.55 19.74 6.53
N VAL A 122 -0.55 19.31 5.75
CA VAL A 122 -0.77 18.31 4.69
C VAL A 122 -1.24 16.99 5.29
N LYS A 123 -2.34 16.47 4.78
CA LYS A 123 -3.05 15.32 5.37
C LYS A 123 -2.33 13.99 5.12
N LYS A 124 -1.68 13.83 3.95
CA LYS A 124 -1.00 12.60 3.55
C LYS A 124 0.42 12.88 3.08
N THR A 125 1.40 12.21 3.70
CA THR A 125 2.81 12.34 3.33
C THR A 125 3.40 11.00 2.92
N ILE A 126 4.17 10.99 1.82
CA ILE A 126 4.81 9.80 1.27
C ILE A 126 6.28 10.11 1.01
N ALA A 127 7.19 9.37 1.64
CA ALA A 127 8.62 9.55 1.47
C ALA A 127 9.31 8.31 0.89
N LEU A 128 10.17 8.53 -0.11
CA LEU A 128 11.11 7.52 -0.59
C LEU A 128 12.32 7.48 0.35
N VAL A 129 12.54 6.36 1.04
CA VAL A 129 13.63 6.19 2.00
C VAL A 129 14.42 4.92 1.64
N GLU A 130 15.62 5.10 1.09
CA GLU A 130 16.47 3.98 0.66
C GLU A 130 17.39 3.45 1.78
N ASN A 131 17.73 4.31 2.75
CA ASN A 131 18.51 3.92 3.92
C ASN A 131 17.59 3.16 4.90
N MET A 132 17.98 1.93 5.24
CA MET A 132 17.17 1.06 6.12
C MET A 132 17.12 1.56 7.56
N ASP A 133 18.15 2.21 8.06
CA ASP A 133 18.18 2.76 9.42
C ASP A 133 17.17 3.91 9.54
N TYR A 134 17.15 4.78 8.54
CA TYR A 134 16.17 5.86 8.48
C TYR A 134 14.74 5.36 8.19
N TYR A 135 14.60 4.26 7.45
CA TYR A 135 13.30 3.65 7.19
C TYR A 135 12.60 3.22 8.48
N GLN A 136 13.34 2.57 9.39
CA GLN A 136 12.81 2.15 10.68
C GLN A 136 12.46 3.33 11.58
N LEU A 137 13.36 4.33 11.66
CA LEU A 137 13.14 5.54 12.45
C LEU A 137 11.96 6.36 11.93
N SER A 138 11.83 6.52 10.62
CA SER A 138 10.83 7.37 9.99
C SER A 138 9.39 6.92 10.23
N HIS A 139 9.19 5.63 10.53
CA HIS A 139 7.87 5.13 10.96
C HIS A 139 7.39 5.72 12.28
N SER A 140 8.31 6.07 13.19
CA SER A 140 7.97 6.60 14.52
C SER A 140 7.77 8.11 14.55
N ILE A 141 8.23 8.84 13.52
CA ILE A 141 8.22 10.32 13.50
C ILE A 141 7.04 10.93 12.74
N GLY A 142 6.06 10.12 12.34
CA GLY A 142 4.76 10.60 11.86
C GLY A 142 4.60 10.75 10.34
N ILE A 143 5.50 10.21 9.51
CA ILE A 143 5.28 10.10 8.07
C ILE A 143 4.27 8.99 7.79
N ASP A 144 3.25 9.26 6.97
CA ASP A 144 2.14 8.34 6.78
C ASP A 144 2.51 7.11 5.95
N THR A 145 3.41 7.26 4.97
CA THR A 145 3.83 6.16 4.10
C THR A 145 5.30 6.27 3.74
N LEU A 146 6.02 5.19 3.90
CA LEU A 146 7.41 5.06 3.49
C LEU A 146 7.54 4.07 2.34
N ILE A 147 8.30 4.44 1.32
CA ILE A 147 8.61 3.60 0.18
C ILE A 147 10.10 3.30 0.18
N ASN A 148 10.46 2.02 0.08
CA ASN A 148 11.84 1.57 -0.11
C ASN A 148 11.94 0.72 -1.37
N LYS A 149 12.66 1.21 -2.38
CA LYS A 149 12.82 0.53 -3.67
C LYS A 149 13.45 -0.85 -3.54
N LYS A 150 14.44 -1.00 -2.66
CA LYS A 150 15.17 -2.26 -2.47
C LYS A 150 14.24 -3.33 -1.89
N LEU A 151 13.43 -2.97 -0.89
CA LEU A 151 12.44 -3.88 -0.30
C LEU A 151 11.36 -4.27 -1.31
N LEU A 152 10.85 -3.31 -2.08
CA LEU A 152 9.86 -3.58 -3.13
C LEU A 152 10.42 -4.52 -4.21
N ALA A 153 11.65 -4.26 -4.68
CA ALA A 153 12.31 -5.10 -5.66
C ALA A 153 12.56 -6.51 -5.12
N ALA A 154 13.11 -6.63 -3.90
CA ALA A 154 13.37 -7.93 -3.26
C ALA A 154 12.08 -8.74 -3.08
N ASN A 155 10.99 -8.11 -2.62
CA ASN A 155 9.69 -8.77 -2.48
C ASN A 155 9.15 -9.26 -3.82
N ASN A 156 9.29 -8.47 -4.89
CA ASN A 156 8.89 -8.88 -6.24
C ASN A 156 9.73 -10.06 -6.74
N ILE A 157 11.07 -10.00 -6.62
CA ILE A 157 11.96 -11.10 -7.03
C ILE A 157 11.60 -12.38 -6.28
N PHE A 158 11.43 -12.28 -4.96
CA PHE A 158 11.07 -13.41 -4.11
C PHE A 158 9.77 -14.07 -4.53
N ARG A 159 8.77 -13.29 -4.95
CA ARG A 159 7.50 -13.77 -5.48
C ARG A 159 7.68 -14.63 -6.74
N TYR A 160 8.58 -14.23 -7.66
CA TYR A 160 8.84 -15.02 -8.89
C TYR A 160 9.61 -16.32 -8.66
N ILE A 161 10.37 -16.41 -7.57
CA ILE A 161 11.16 -17.62 -7.26
C ILE A 161 10.33 -18.65 -6.50
N ARG A 162 9.33 -18.23 -5.73
CA ARG A 162 8.45 -19.17 -5.01
C ARG A 162 7.72 -20.09 -5.97
N LYS A 163 7.93 -21.39 -5.74
CA LYS A 163 7.14 -22.43 -6.39
C LYS A 163 5.77 -22.50 -5.70
N GLY A 164 4.74 -21.99 -6.32
CA GLY A 164 3.38 -22.05 -5.83
C GLY A 164 2.47 -21.12 -6.63
N GLU A 165 1.20 -21.33 -6.55
CA GLU A 165 0.17 -20.58 -7.25
C GLU A 165 -0.10 -19.21 -6.59
N VAL A 166 0.91 -18.66 -5.89
CA VAL A 166 0.82 -17.33 -5.28
C VAL A 166 0.84 -16.27 -6.38
N VAL A 167 -0.31 -15.71 -6.67
CA VAL A 167 -0.48 -14.65 -7.67
C VAL A 167 0.01 -13.30 -7.14
N ALA A 168 -0.26 -13.03 -5.86
CA ALA A 168 0.16 -11.83 -5.19
C ALA A 168 0.56 -12.09 -3.74
N MET A 169 1.52 -11.32 -3.27
CA MET A 169 1.97 -11.34 -1.88
C MET A 169 2.22 -9.91 -1.42
N THR A 170 1.66 -9.56 -0.28
CA THR A 170 1.83 -8.24 0.33
C THR A 170 2.15 -8.40 1.81
N LYS A 171 3.28 -7.86 2.23
CA LYS A 171 3.63 -7.78 3.64
C LYS A 171 2.85 -6.64 4.30
N LEU A 172 2.15 -6.93 5.39
CA LEU A 172 1.43 -5.91 6.12
C LEU A 172 2.41 -5.01 6.89
N THR A 173 2.29 -3.70 6.69
CA THR A 173 3.16 -2.72 7.35
C THR A 173 2.94 -2.75 8.87
N ASN A 174 4.04 -2.83 9.62
CA ASN A 174 4.03 -2.87 11.08
C ASN A 174 3.31 -4.08 11.70
N MET A 175 3.13 -5.16 10.95
CA MET A 175 2.58 -6.42 11.41
C MET A 175 3.46 -7.58 10.92
N ASN A 176 3.64 -8.59 11.76
CA ASN A 176 4.33 -9.82 11.36
C ASN A 176 3.36 -10.78 10.66
N ALA A 177 2.70 -10.30 9.61
CA ALA A 177 1.75 -11.07 8.82
C ALA A 177 1.86 -10.70 7.34
N GLU A 178 1.52 -11.64 6.49
CA GLU A 178 1.56 -11.52 5.04
C GLU A 178 0.20 -11.88 4.44
N LEU A 179 -0.21 -11.14 3.43
CA LEU A 179 -1.36 -11.46 2.58
C LEU A 179 -0.85 -12.20 1.36
N LEU A 180 -1.41 -13.36 1.12
CA LEU A 180 -1.12 -14.22 -0.03
C LEU A 180 -2.39 -14.40 -0.85
N GLU A 181 -2.29 -14.28 -2.14
CA GLU A 181 -3.36 -14.56 -3.08
C GLU A 181 -3.02 -15.81 -3.89
N PHE A 182 -3.92 -16.78 -3.89
CA PHE A 182 -3.79 -18.05 -4.59
C PHE A 182 -4.89 -18.20 -5.65
N VAL A 183 -4.53 -18.77 -6.80
CA VAL A 183 -5.53 -19.34 -7.72
C VAL A 183 -5.72 -20.81 -7.37
N VAL A 184 -6.96 -21.19 -7.15
CA VAL A 184 -7.32 -22.56 -6.74
C VAL A 184 -7.30 -23.49 -7.94
N LYS A 185 -6.44 -24.52 -7.90
CA LYS A 185 -6.39 -25.57 -8.92
C LYS A 185 -7.49 -26.60 -8.75
N PRO A 186 -7.88 -27.27 -9.85
CA PRO A 186 -8.69 -28.48 -9.74
C PRO A 186 -8.00 -29.53 -8.85
N ASN A 187 -8.78 -30.17 -7.97
CA ASN A 187 -8.34 -31.23 -7.07
C ASN A 187 -7.36 -30.80 -5.96
N SER A 188 -7.16 -29.50 -5.73
CA SER A 188 -6.40 -29.03 -4.58
C SER A 188 -7.13 -29.37 -3.27
N LYS A 189 -6.39 -29.56 -2.19
CA LYS A 189 -6.95 -29.99 -0.89
C LYS A 189 -8.02 -29.04 -0.36
N ILE A 190 -7.93 -27.74 -0.74
CA ILE A 190 -8.85 -26.71 -0.29
C ILE A 190 -10.27 -26.88 -0.83
N THR A 191 -10.44 -27.55 -1.97
CA THR A 191 -11.75 -27.74 -2.63
C THR A 191 -12.54 -28.92 -2.07
N ASN A 192 -11.94 -29.74 -1.22
CA ASN A 192 -12.53 -31.04 -0.81
C ASN A 192 -13.50 -30.93 0.35
N LYS A 193 -13.52 -29.82 1.08
CA LYS A 193 -14.29 -29.65 2.33
C LYS A 193 -14.71 -28.18 2.50
N LEU A 194 -15.72 -27.98 3.34
CA LEU A 194 -16.06 -26.63 3.80
C LEU A 194 -14.92 -26.05 4.63
N ILE A 195 -14.78 -24.73 4.64
CA ILE A 195 -13.69 -24.03 5.37
C ILE A 195 -13.62 -24.49 6.85
N LYS A 196 -14.77 -24.63 7.53
CA LYS A 196 -14.82 -25.07 8.93
C LYS A 196 -14.29 -26.49 9.17
N ASP A 197 -14.32 -27.33 8.12
CA ASP A 197 -13.94 -28.74 8.17
C ASP A 197 -12.51 -28.98 7.65
N LEU A 198 -11.85 -27.90 7.18
CA LEU A 198 -10.44 -27.91 6.81
C LEU A 198 -9.58 -27.87 8.07
N ASN A 199 -8.55 -28.72 8.14
CA ASN A 199 -7.52 -28.61 9.17
C ASN A 199 -6.50 -27.51 8.81
N PHE A 200 -7.02 -26.27 8.64
CA PHE A 200 -6.23 -25.12 8.21
C PHE A 200 -5.39 -24.56 9.37
N PRO A 201 -4.16 -24.05 9.12
CA PRO A 201 -3.30 -23.54 10.18
C PRO A 201 -3.97 -22.44 11.01
N ARG A 202 -3.93 -22.54 12.33
CA ARG A 202 -4.51 -21.53 13.25
C ARG A 202 -3.83 -20.14 13.15
N SER A 203 -2.65 -20.09 12.56
CA SER A 203 -1.87 -18.87 12.29
C SER A 203 -2.15 -18.29 10.92
N ALA A 204 -3.19 -18.77 10.24
CA ALA A 204 -3.67 -18.27 8.95
C ALA A 204 -5.18 -18.10 8.97
N ILE A 205 -5.67 -17.13 8.24
CA ILE A 205 -7.09 -16.81 8.13
C ILE A 205 -7.43 -16.51 6.67
N PHE A 206 -8.59 -16.98 6.22
CA PHE A 206 -9.15 -16.58 4.93
C PHE A 206 -9.66 -15.15 5.03
N GLY A 207 -9.14 -14.27 4.19
CA GLY A 207 -9.53 -12.88 4.15
C GLY A 207 -10.63 -12.59 3.12
N GLY A 208 -10.60 -13.31 1.99
CA GLY A 208 -11.58 -13.13 0.91
C GLY A 208 -11.43 -14.17 -0.18
N VAL A 209 -12.48 -14.30 -0.99
CA VAL A 209 -12.49 -15.10 -2.21
C VAL A 209 -13.00 -14.23 -3.35
N ILE A 210 -12.38 -14.33 -4.51
CA ILE A 210 -12.87 -13.72 -5.74
C ILE A 210 -13.29 -14.86 -6.66
N ARG A 211 -14.58 -14.89 -7.00
CA ARG A 211 -15.21 -15.84 -7.92
C ARG A 211 -15.92 -15.06 -9.00
N ASP A 212 -15.64 -15.33 -10.26
CA ASP A 212 -16.24 -14.66 -11.43
C ASP A 212 -16.15 -13.12 -11.40
N GLY A 213 -15.07 -12.61 -10.77
CA GLY A 213 -14.82 -11.16 -10.62
C GLY A 213 -15.51 -10.53 -9.42
N GLU A 214 -16.33 -11.26 -8.66
CA GLU A 214 -17.00 -10.79 -7.45
C GLU A 214 -16.23 -11.16 -6.17
N GLY A 215 -16.11 -10.21 -5.26
CA GLY A 215 -15.50 -10.40 -3.93
C GLY A 215 -16.49 -10.99 -2.94
N LEU A 216 -16.12 -12.13 -2.35
CA LEU A 216 -16.94 -12.87 -1.39
C LEU A 216 -16.20 -12.96 -0.04
N ILE A 217 -16.95 -12.87 1.06
CA ILE A 217 -16.42 -13.09 2.40
C ILE A 217 -16.62 -14.58 2.78
N PRO A 218 -15.54 -15.36 2.87
CA PRO A 218 -15.64 -16.79 3.10
C PRO A 218 -15.88 -17.08 4.60
N LEU A 219 -17.08 -17.49 4.93
CA LEU A 219 -17.44 -17.98 6.26
C LEU A 219 -17.14 -19.48 6.40
N GLY A 220 -17.25 -20.04 7.59
CA GLY A 220 -16.95 -21.45 7.85
C GLY A 220 -17.75 -22.44 6.98
N SER A 221 -18.97 -22.09 6.56
CA SER A 221 -19.82 -22.87 5.64
C SER A 221 -19.53 -22.67 4.16
N PHE A 222 -18.54 -21.84 3.82
CA PHE A 222 -18.17 -21.55 2.44
C PHE A 222 -17.42 -22.73 1.81
N ASN A 223 -17.70 -23.03 0.56
CA ASN A 223 -16.98 -24.00 -0.26
C ASN A 223 -16.12 -23.25 -1.28
N ILE A 224 -14.83 -23.52 -1.25
CA ILE A 224 -13.86 -22.97 -2.20
C ILE A 224 -13.82 -23.89 -3.42
N GLU A 225 -13.86 -23.32 -4.62
CA GLU A 225 -13.94 -24.05 -5.88
C GLU A 225 -12.70 -23.80 -6.75
N ALA A 226 -12.46 -24.72 -7.68
CA ALA A 226 -11.39 -24.55 -8.67
C ALA A 226 -11.64 -23.29 -9.51
N GLY A 227 -10.60 -22.48 -9.70
CA GLY A 227 -10.68 -21.20 -10.40
C GLY A 227 -10.88 -20.00 -9.47
N ASP A 228 -11.30 -20.21 -8.23
CA ASP A 228 -11.36 -19.14 -7.24
C ASP A 228 -9.98 -18.49 -7.01
N ARG A 229 -9.98 -17.21 -6.74
CA ARG A 229 -8.81 -16.49 -6.22
C ARG A 229 -9.03 -16.25 -4.73
N VAL A 230 -8.19 -16.88 -3.92
CA VAL A 230 -8.36 -16.88 -2.46
C VAL A 230 -7.27 -16.04 -1.82
N VAL A 231 -7.67 -15.09 -1.00
CA VAL A 231 -6.74 -14.26 -0.20
C VAL A 231 -6.64 -14.84 1.20
N VAL A 232 -5.41 -15.15 1.61
CA VAL A 232 -5.08 -15.68 2.94
C VAL A 232 -4.16 -14.70 3.65
N CYS A 233 -4.49 -14.34 4.88
CA CYS A 233 -3.59 -13.64 5.79
C CYS A 233 -2.94 -14.67 6.72
N CYS A 234 -1.61 -14.73 6.76
CA CYS A 234 -0.91 -15.69 7.62
C CYS A 234 0.39 -15.14 8.19
N LEU A 235 0.84 -15.77 9.28
CA LEU A 235 2.18 -15.52 9.80
C LEU A 235 3.23 -16.13 8.84
N PRO A 236 4.43 -15.51 8.68
CA PRO A 236 5.46 -16.01 7.77
C PRO A 236 5.83 -17.48 7.97
N ARG A 237 5.81 -17.95 9.22
CA ARG A 237 6.11 -19.36 9.56
C ARG A 237 5.11 -20.38 9.01
N SER A 238 3.90 -19.95 8.66
CA SER A 238 2.81 -20.85 8.23
C SER A 238 2.61 -20.85 6.71
N ILE A 239 3.37 -20.06 5.99
CA ILE A 239 3.18 -19.90 4.54
C ILE A 239 3.33 -21.23 3.81
N SER A 240 4.41 -21.97 4.10
CA SER A 240 4.65 -23.27 3.43
C SER A 240 3.54 -24.28 3.71
N GLU A 241 2.96 -24.26 4.91
CA GLU A 241 1.82 -25.11 5.26
C GLU A 241 0.56 -24.70 4.51
N VAL A 242 0.28 -23.38 4.44
CA VAL A 242 -0.84 -22.83 3.66
C VAL A 242 -0.72 -23.21 2.18
N GLU A 243 0.46 -23.08 1.58
CA GLU A 243 0.70 -23.45 0.17
C GLU A 243 0.31 -24.89 -0.14
N THR A 244 0.44 -25.83 0.80
CA THR A 244 0.06 -27.24 0.60
C THR A 244 -1.44 -27.46 0.39
N PHE A 245 -2.28 -26.52 0.74
CA PHE A 245 -3.72 -26.60 0.52
C PHE A 245 -4.12 -26.21 -0.90
N PHE A 246 -3.29 -25.41 -1.57
CA PHE A 246 -3.51 -24.87 -2.91
C PHE A 246 -2.72 -25.60 -4.02
N SER A 247 -1.87 -26.53 -3.63
CA SER A 247 -1.08 -27.37 -4.56
C SER A 247 -1.84 -28.64 -4.98
#